data_5e9214110d9197e958c9af5954f87e9b
#
_entry.id   5e9214110d9197e958c9af5954f87e9b
#
_cell.length_a   1.000
_cell.length_b   1.000
_cell.length_c   1.000
_cell.angle_alpha   90.00
_cell.angle_beta   90.00
_cell.angle_gamma   90.00
#
_symmetry.space_group_name_H-M   'P 1'
#
loop_
_entity.id
_entity.type
_entity.pdbx_description
1 polymer ?
#
loop_
_entity_poly.entity_id
_entity_poly.type
_entity_poly.pdbx_seq_one_letter_code
_entity_poly.pdbx_strand_id
1 'polypeptide(L)'
;DRYASESSHIKWETKDPAVYPTFAAQYGVQSAENGSLVLVSGEKSAVLAASDLYDYDYSDYYTTGSYSVTFGGENKLTAAIYRITSGEELHAYYTTNHGEQRLTDTLTDALEGQNLSVSPLDLLTDTIPDDCDLLIINDPQQDFASAGGLMDEMSALRAYLKNGGHLMLTTDSYYSTPNLDALMAEFGLTRTPGLVVEGDSGHYLN
;
A
#
# COMPACT_ATOMS: atom_id res chain seq x y z
N ASP A 1 -12.64 6.82 21.37
CA ASP A 1 -13.83 6.35 22.05
C ASP A 1 -14.71 5.37 21.30
N ARG A 2 -14.91 5.55 19.99
CA ARG A 2 -15.77 4.71 19.18
C ARG A 2 -15.30 3.24 19.20
N TYR A 3 -14.02 2.97 19.04
CA TYR A 3 -13.47 1.61 19.13
C TYR A 3 -13.70 0.96 20.50
N ALA A 4 -13.53 1.71 21.57
CA ALA A 4 -13.77 1.18 22.92
C ALA A 4 -15.27 0.97 23.21
N SER A 5 -16.18 1.66 22.50
CA SER A 5 -17.63 1.40 22.60
C SER A 5 -18.05 0.13 21.86
N GLU A 6 -17.32 -0.24 20.79
CA GLU A 6 -17.62 -1.44 19.98
C GLU A 6 -16.97 -2.71 20.52
N SER A 7 -15.93 -2.60 21.38
CA SER A 7 -15.22 -3.76 21.91
C SER A 7 -14.78 -3.58 23.35
N SER A 8 -15.17 -4.50 24.21
CA SER A 8 -14.73 -4.54 25.62
C SER A 8 -13.24 -4.89 25.77
N HIS A 9 -12.59 -5.35 24.71
CA HIS A 9 -11.16 -5.67 24.71
C HIS A 9 -10.29 -4.43 24.47
N ILE A 10 -10.86 -3.33 23.98
CA ILE A 10 -10.14 -2.09 23.73
C ILE A 10 -10.35 -1.13 24.91
N LYS A 11 -9.24 -0.72 25.50
CA LYS A 11 -9.20 0.30 26.56
C LYS A 11 -8.33 1.44 26.10
N TRP A 12 -8.66 2.64 26.46
CA TRP A 12 -7.86 3.82 26.15
C TRP A 12 -7.67 4.70 27.37
N GLU A 13 -6.55 5.38 27.41
CA GLU A 13 -6.25 6.41 28.42
C GLU A 13 -5.43 7.53 27.78
N THR A 14 -5.51 8.73 28.35
CA THR A 14 -4.70 9.86 27.91
C THR A 14 -3.55 10.06 28.87
N LYS A 15 -2.35 10.25 28.33
CA LYS A 15 -1.15 10.59 29.09
C LYS A 15 -0.59 11.90 28.56
N ASP A 16 -0.26 12.81 29.46
CA ASP A 16 0.45 14.05 29.14
C ASP A 16 1.95 13.72 29.07
N PRO A 17 2.61 13.87 27.91
CA PRO A 17 4.03 13.56 27.75
C PRO A 17 4.92 14.50 28.59
N ALA A 18 4.47 15.69 28.95
CA ALA A 18 5.21 16.58 29.85
C ALA A 18 5.23 16.06 31.30
N VAL A 19 4.17 15.35 31.71
CA VAL A 19 4.06 14.73 33.03
C VAL A 19 4.66 13.34 33.07
N TYR A 20 4.53 12.59 31.97
CA TYR A 20 4.97 11.20 31.84
C TYR A 20 5.95 11.01 30.66
N PRO A 21 7.13 11.67 30.68
CA PRO A 21 8.01 11.70 29.50
C PRO A 21 8.58 10.32 29.09
N THR A 22 8.63 9.37 30.03
CA THR A 22 9.16 8.01 29.77
C THR A 22 8.06 6.98 29.52
N PHE A 23 6.79 7.38 29.55
CA PHE A 23 5.68 6.43 29.42
C PHE A 23 5.69 5.69 28.08
N ALA A 24 5.93 6.40 26.98
CA ALA A 24 5.99 5.79 25.67
C ALA A 24 7.21 4.86 25.49
N ALA A 25 8.33 5.17 26.16
CA ALA A 25 9.57 4.38 26.07
C ALA A 25 9.43 2.95 26.57
N GLN A 26 8.56 2.69 27.55
CA GLN A 26 8.28 1.32 28.02
C GLN A 26 7.65 0.40 26.96
N TYR A 27 7.09 1.00 25.90
CA TYR A 27 6.51 0.30 24.76
C TYR A 27 7.42 0.36 23.52
N GLY A 28 8.72 0.63 23.68
CA GLY A 28 9.68 0.75 22.60
C GLY A 28 9.60 2.06 21.79
N VAL A 29 8.78 3.03 22.23
CA VAL A 29 8.58 4.31 21.56
C VAL A 29 9.51 5.35 22.15
N GLN A 30 10.54 5.74 21.40
CA GLN A 30 11.55 6.70 21.89
C GLN A 30 11.00 8.13 22.04
N SER A 31 10.07 8.53 21.16
CA SER A 31 9.37 9.82 21.28
C SER A 31 7.97 9.70 20.70
N ALA A 32 6.97 10.22 21.41
CA ALA A 32 5.62 10.38 20.89
C ALA A 32 5.30 11.88 20.88
N GLU A 33 4.90 12.39 19.73
CA GLU A 33 4.43 13.76 19.60
C GLU A 33 3.06 13.94 20.28
N ASN A 34 2.75 15.17 20.63
CA ASN A 34 1.44 15.50 21.19
C ASN A 34 0.32 15.11 20.22
N GLY A 35 -0.66 14.34 20.67
CA GLY A 35 -1.75 13.83 19.84
C GLY A 35 -1.47 12.50 19.14
N SER A 36 -0.27 11.91 19.30
CA SER A 36 0.03 10.57 18.83
C SER A 36 -0.78 9.51 19.58
N LEU A 37 -1.07 8.40 18.90
CA LEU A 37 -1.67 7.21 19.51
C LEU A 37 -0.58 6.14 19.68
N VAL A 38 -0.47 5.61 20.89
CA VAL A 38 0.36 4.43 21.18
C VAL A 38 -0.58 3.27 21.44
N LEU A 39 -0.55 2.27 20.57
CA LEU A 39 -1.33 1.06 20.68
C LEU A 39 -0.47 -0.05 21.30
N VAL A 40 -1.06 -0.84 22.18
CA VAL A 40 -0.35 -1.93 22.87
C VAL A 40 -1.23 -3.16 22.95
N SER A 41 -0.68 -4.31 22.59
CA SER A 41 -1.31 -5.61 22.76
C SER A 41 -0.26 -6.65 23.17
N GLY A 42 -0.27 -7.06 24.43
CA GLY A 42 0.78 -7.92 24.98
C GLY A 42 2.15 -7.24 24.92
N GLU A 43 3.10 -7.86 24.22
CA GLU A 43 4.45 -7.33 24.01
C GLU A 43 4.58 -6.48 22.73
N LYS A 44 3.53 -6.45 21.89
CA LYS A 44 3.52 -5.69 20.64
C LYS A 44 3.00 -4.29 20.85
N SER A 45 3.59 -3.35 20.12
CA SER A 45 3.14 -1.95 20.11
C SER A 45 3.20 -1.37 18.72
N ALA A 46 2.37 -0.35 18.48
CA ALA A 46 2.39 0.47 17.28
C ALA A 46 2.18 1.93 17.66
N VAL A 47 2.76 2.83 16.88
CA VAL A 47 2.58 4.28 17.06
C VAL A 47 2.00 4.85 15.79
N LEU A 48 0.98 5.66 15.96
CA LEU A 48 0.46 6.53 14.90
C LEU A 48 0.75 7.96 15.33
N ALA A 49 1.53 8.68 14.54
CA ALA A 49 1.77 10.10 14.80
C ALA A 49 0.47 10.90 14.61
N ALA A 50 0.39 12.06 15.24
CA ALA A 50 -0.78 12.93 15.06
C ALA A 50 -0.98 13.33 13.60
N SER A 51 0.11 13.52 12.85
CA SER A 51 0.11 13.79 11.41
C SER A 51 -0.50 12.66 10.57
N ASP A 52 -0.35 11.42 11.01
CA ASP A 52 -0.88 10.25 10.28
C ASP A 52 -2.40 10.11 10.37
N LEU A 53 -3.01 10.81 11.33
CA LEU A 53 -4.45 10.73 11.59
C LEU A 53 -5.27 11.73 10.75
N TYR A 54 -4.62 12.63 10.04
CA TYR A 54 -5.29 13.68 9.29
C TYR A 54 -4.76 13.76 7.86
N ASP A 55 -5.67 13.82 6.91
CA ASP A 55 -5.38 14.07 5.52
C ASP A 55 -5.55 15.56 5.22
N TYR A 56 -4.54 16.16 4.58
CA TYR A 56 -4.50 17.57 4.22
C TYR A 56 -4.67 17.72 2.72
N ASP A 57 -5.74 18.36 2.28
CA ASP A 57 -5.97 18.68 0.88
C ASP A 57 -5.59 20.14 0.60
N TYR A 58 -4.56 20.32 -0.21
CA TYR A 58 -4.02 21.62 -0.64
C TYR A 58 -4.45 22.00 -2.05
N SER A 59 -5.39 21.31 -2.70
CA SER A 59 -5.80 21.55 -4.09
C SER A 59 -6.22 23.00 -4.33
N ASP A 60 -6.91 23.61 -3.38
CA ASP A 60 -7.37 24.99 -3.45
C ASP A 60 -6.38 26.02 -2.91
N TYR A 61 -5.23 25.59 -2.39
CA TYR A 61 -4.30 26.48 -1.68
C TYR A 61 -3.78 27.62 -2.57
N TYR A 62 -3.43 27.33 -3.82
CA TYR A 62 -2.89 28.33 -4.74
C TYR A 62 -3.94 29.28 -5.29
N THR A 63 -5.22 28.91 -5.23
CA THR A 63 -6.32 29.74 -5.75
C THR A 63 -7.02 30.55 -4.66
N THR A 64 -7.21 29.97 -3.48
CA THR A 64 -7.97 30.58 -2.39
C THR A 64 -7.14 30.88 -1.15
N GLY A 65 -5.92 30.33 -1.05
CA GLY A 65 -5.09 30.35 0.16
C GLY A 65 -5.59 29.40 1.26
N SER A 66 -6.56 28.54 0.97
CA SER A 66 -7.19 27.65 1.94
C SER A 66 -6.80 26.19 1.67
N TYR A 67 -6.77 25.40 2.73
CA TYR A 67 -6.64 23.96 2.65
C TYR A 67 -7.73 23.30 3.51
N SER A 68 -8.11 22.08 3.20
CA SER A 68 -9.03 21.30 4.01
C SER A 68 -8.28 20.22 4.79
N VAL A 69 -8.81 19.88 5.97
CA VAL A 69 -8.26 18.81 6.82
C VAL A 69 -9.39 17.86 7.13
N THR A 70 -9.19 16.59 6.79
CA THR A 70 -10.13 15.53 7.09
C THR A 70 -9.48 14.48 8.00
N PHE A 71 -10.28 13.85 8.86
CA PHE A 71 -9.79 12.77 9.70
C PHE A 71 -9.75 11.48 8.87
N GLY A 72 -8.54 11.02 8.53
CA GLY A 72 -8.26 9.79 7.78
C GLY A 72 -7.75 8.64 8.64
N GLY A 73 -7.66 8.83 9.96
CA GLY A 73 -7.00 7.90 10.88
C GLY A 73 -7.73 6.57 11.13
N GLU A 74 -8.98 6.39 10.66
CA GLU A 74 -9.77 5.18 10.96
C GLU A 74 -9.13 3.92 10.34
N ASN A 75 -8.72 3.99 9.09
CA ASN A 75 -8.06 2.86 8.41
C ASN A 75 -6.70 2.56 9.05
N LYS A 76 -5.88 3.58 9.29
CA LYS A 76 -4.55 3.44 9.92
C LYS A 76 -4.65 2.87 11.35
N LEU A 77 -5.65 3.28 12.11
CA LEU A 77 -5.90 2.76 13.45
C LEU A 77 -6.35 1.29 13.40
N THR A 78 -7.25 0.93 12.49
CA THR A 78 -7.72 -0.44 12.30
C THR A 78 -6.57 -1.36 11.88
N ALA A 79 -5.75 -0.93 10.91
CA ALA A 79 -4.57 -1.67 10.47
C ALA A 79 -3.55 -1.86 11.60
N ALA A 80 -3.30 -0.80 12.38
CA ALA A 80 -2.39 -0.89 13.52
C ALA A 80 -2.91 -1.86 14.61
N ILE A 81 -4.22 -1.84 14.89
CA ILE A 81 -4.84 -2.82 15.81
C ILE A 81 -4.67 -4.24 15.27
N TYR A 82 -4.96 -4.47 13.99
CA TYR A 82 -4.80 -5.78 13.36
C TYR A 82 -3.35 -6.28 13.49
N ARG A 83 -2.37 -5.46 13.11
CA ARG A 83 -0.95 -5.79 13.16
C ARG A 83 -0.48 -6.21 14.55
N ILE A 84 -0.88 -5.51 15.61
CA ILE A 84 -0.45 -5.84 16.98
C ILE A 84 -1.25 -6.98 17.60
N THR A 85 -2.41 -7.35 17.05
CA THR A 85 -3.27 -8.41 17.59
C THR A 85 -3.17 -9.72 16.83
N SER A 86 -3.17 -9.71 15.49
CA SER A 86 -3.03 -10.91 14.64
C SER A 86 -1.59 -11.38 14.54
N GLY A 87 -0.66 -10.44 14.52
CA GLY A 87 0.76 -10.73 14.40
C GLY A 87 1.27 -11.06 13.01
N GLU A 88 0.41 -11.04 12.03
CA GLU A 88 0.76 -11.20 10.63
C GLU A 88 0.93 -9.81 10.00
N GLU A 89 2.09 -9.54 9.46
CA GLU A 89 2.36 -8.43 8.56
C GLU A 89 2.27 -8.99 7.15
N LEU A 90 1.51 -8.33 6.28
CA LEU A 90 1.40 -8.68 4.89
C LEU A 90 2.44 -7.91 4.09
N HIS A 91 2.99 -8.52 3.04
CA HIS A 91 4.05 -7.93 2.24
C HIS A 91 3.60 -7.75 0.79
N ALA A 92 3.59 -6.50 0.34
CA ALA A 92 3.42 -6.15 -1.05
C ALA A 92 4.78 -5.80 -1.67
N TYR A 93 5.08 -6.37 -2.82
CA TYR A 93 6.27 -6.05 -3.59
C TYR A 93 5.87 -5.43 -4.92
N TYR A 94 6.52 -4.35 -5.31
CA TYR A 94 6.31 -3.74 -6.63
C TYR A 94 7.55 -3.91 -7.50
N THR A 95 7.33 -4.29 -8.77
CA THR A 95 8.43 -4.50 -9.71
C THR A 95 9.09 -3.20 -10.11
N THR A 96 10.39 -3.29 -10.44
CA THR A 96 11.23 -2.19 -10.91
C THR A 96 12.06 -2.63 -12.12
N ASN A 97 12.68 -1.67 -12.82
CA ASN A 97 13.57 -1.85 -13.97
C ASN A 97 12.93 -2.18 -15.32
N HIS A 98 11.59 -2.17 -15.41
CA HIS A 98 10.86 -2.24 -16.68
C HIS A 98 10.21 -0.90 -17.06
N GLY A 99 10.67 0.21 -16.44
CA GLY A 99 10.14 1.54 -16.66
C GLY A 99 8.76 1.74 -16.04
N GLU A 100 8.46 1.00 -14.99
CA GLU A 100 7.19 1.08 -14.26
C GLU A 100 6.92 2.49 -13.75
N GLN A 101 5.67 2.86 -13.74
CA GLN A 101 5.21 4.07 -13.07
C GLN A 101 5.42 3.91 -11.55
N ARG A 102 5.93 4.98 -10.93
CA ARG A 102 6.05 5.01 -9.47
C ARG A 102 4.67 4.86 -8.83
N LEU A 103 4.58 4.08 -7.77
CA LEU A 103 3.37 4.04 -6.94
C LEU A 103 3.14 5.43 -6.34
N THR A 104 1.91 5.92 -6.41
CA THR A 104 1.55 7.18 -5.78
C THR A 104 1.56 7.04 -4.27
N ASP A 105 1.87 8.14 -3.56
CA ASP A 105 1.84 8.15 -2.10
C ASP A 105 0.45 7.74 -1.58
N THR A 106 -0.62 8.16 -2.27
CA THR A 106 -2.00 7.75 -1.95
C THR A 106 -2.20 6.22 -2.02
N LEU A 107 -1.64 5.55 -3.05
CA LEU A 107 -1.76 4.10 -3.17
C LEU A 107 -0.91 3.40 -2.11
N THR A 108 0.31 3.88 -1.88
CA THR A 108 1.19 3.34 -0.84
C THR A 108 0.55 3.47 0.55
N ASP A 109 0.03 4.66 0.90
CA ASP A 109 -0.69 4.90 2.15
C ASP A 109 -1.93 4.00 2.29
N ALA A 110 -2.65 3.76 1.20
CA ALA A 110 -3.82 2.89 1.21
C ALA A 110 -3.43 1.42 1.48
N LEU A 111 -2.35 0.93 0.88
CA LEU A 111 -1.82 -0.43 1.11
C LEU A 111 -1.31 -0.58 2.55
N GLU A 112 -0.49 0.36 3.02
CA GLU A 112 0.01 0.37 4.39
C GLU A 112 -1.13 0.50 5.41
N GLY A 113 -2.17 1.26 5.07
CA GLY A 113 -3.41 1.35 5.85
C GLY A 113 -4.19 0.03 5.93
N GLN A 114 -3.90 -0.94 5.06
CA GLN A 114 -4.43 -2.31 5.11
C GLN A 114 -3.42 -3.31 5.67
N ASN A 115 -2.38 -2.83 6.36
CA ASN A 115 -1.33 -3.64 6.97
C ASN A 115 -0.44 -4.39 5.96
N LEU A 116 -0.27 -3.84 4.74
CA LEU A 116 0.74 -4.31 3.79
C LEU A 116 1.97 -3.41 3.87
N SER A 117 3.14 -3.98 4.13
CA SER A 117 4.41 -3.29 3.91
C SER A 117 4.71 -3.29 2.42
N VAL A 118 5.23 -2.17 1.88
CA VAL A 118 5.42 -2.02 0.44
C VAL A 118 6.91 -1.88 0.13
N SER A 119 7.47 -2.80 -0.66
CA SER A 119 8.91 -2.85 -0.98
C SER A 119 9.17 -3.03 -2.47
N PRO A 120 10.26 -2.45 -3.01
CA PRO A 120 10.66 -2.69 -4.40
C PRO A 120 11.19 -4.10 -4.60
N LEU A 121 11.02 -4.63 -5.81
CA LEU A 121 11.53 -5.93 -6.24
C LEU A 121 12.05 -5.84 -7.68
N ASP A 122 13.30 -6.22 -7.89
CA ASP A 122 13.91 -6.30 -9.21
C ASP A 122 13.99 -7.76 -9.67
N LEU A 123 13.08 -8.18 -10.54
CA LEU A 123 13.04 -9.55 -11.04
C LEU A 123 14.19 -9.90 -12.00
N LEU A 124 14.99 -8.92 -12.42
CA LEU A 124 16.23 -9.17 -13.19
C LEU A 124 17.34 -9.73 -12.29
N THR A 125 17.31 -9.44 -11.00
CA THR A 125 18.35 -9.83 -10.04
C THR A 125 17.84 -10.68 -8.89
N ASP A 126 16.56 -10.55 -8.55
CA ASP A 126 15.97 -11.14 -7.36
C ASP A 126 14.85 -12.13 -7.70
N THR A 127 14.60 -13.04 -6.80
CA THR A 127 13.44 -13.94 -6.85
C THR A 127 12.27 -13.31 -6.09
N ILE A 128 11.04 -13.64 -6.48
CA ILE A 128 9.86 -13.24 -5.69
C ILE A 128 9.99 -13.89 -4.31
N PRO A 129 9.96 -13.08 -3.22
CA PRO A 129 10.07 -13.60 -1.86
C PRO A 129 8.91 -14.54 -1.50
N ASP A 130 9.19 -15.51 -0.63
CA ASP A 130 8.19 -16.49 -0.18
C ASP A 130 7.07 -15.84 0.66
N ASP A 131 7.34 -14.68 1.25
CA ASP A 131 6.40 -13.87 2.01
C ASP A 131 5.65 -12.82 1.17
N CYS A 132 5.74 -12.91 -0.17
CA CYS A 132 5.03 -12.00 -1.06
C CYS A 132 3.53 -12.32 -1.08
N ASP A 133 2.74 -11.53 -0.36
CA ASP A 133 1.29 -11.64 -0.36
C ASP A 133 0.66 -10.94 -1.56
N LEU A 134 1.26 -9.85 -2.04
CA LEU A 134 0.80 -9.11 -3.21
C LEU A 134 1.98 -8.65 -4.06
N LEU A 135 2.01 -9.06 -5.31
CA LEU A 135 2.93 -8.52 -6.31
C LEU A 135 2.23 -7.40 -7.11
N ILE A 136 2.89 -6.27 -7.27
CA ILE A 136 2.37 -5.11 -8.00
C ILE A 136 3.26 -4.86 -9.22
N ILE A 137 2.66 -4.87 -10.41
CA ILE A 137 3.28 -4.44 -11.66
C ILE A 137 2.53 -3.20 -12.12
N ASN A 138 3.15 -2.03 -11.99
CA ASN A 138 2.47 -0.76 -12.21
C ASN A 138 2.91 -0.10 -13.52
N ASP A 139 2.14 -0.35 -14.58
CA ASP A 139 2.29 0.27 -15.90
C ASP A 139 3.74 0.16 -16.45
N PRO A 140 4.22 -1.06 -16.71
CA PRO A 140 5.55 -1.28 -17.24
C PRO A 140 5.65 -0.78 -18.69
N GLN A 141 6.73 -0.06 -19.00
CA GLN A 141 7.04 0.44 -20.35
C GLN A 141 7.79 -0.58 -21.19
N GLN A 142 8.41 -1.57 -20.55
CA GLN A 142 9.15 -2.67 -21.18
C GLN A 142 8.55 -3.99 -20.75
N ASP A 143 8.62 -4.97 -21.67
CA ASP A 143 8.08 -6.30 -21.41
C ASP A 143 9.05 -7.12 -20.55
N PHE A 144 8.52 -8.05 -19.80
CA PHE A 144 9.27 -8.97 -18.96
C PHE A 144 9.93 -10.07 -19.79
N ALA A 145 11.14 -10.47 -19.41
CA ALA A 145 11.90 -11.46 -20.14
C ALA A 145 11.27 -12.85 -20.03
N SER A 146 11.11 -13.50 -21.20
CA SER A 146 10.73 -14.90 -21.30
C SER A 146 11.95 -15.79 -21.55
N ALA A 147 11.76 -17.12 -21.49
CA ALA A 147 12.80 -18.12 -21.62
C ALA A 147 13.80 -17.84 -22.77
N GLY A 148 15.09 -17.80 -22.43
CA GLY A 148 16.20 -17.50 -23.36
C GLY A 148 17.09 -16.32 -22.92
N GLY A 149 16.69 -15.56 -21.91
CA GLY A 149 17.50 -14.53 -21.26
C GLY A 149 18.33 -15.05 -20.08
N LEU A 150 19.10 -14.16 -19.46
CA LEU A 150 19.83 -14.45 -18.22
C LEU A 150 18.89 -14.74 -17.04
N MET A 151 17.71 -14.13 -17.06
CA MET A 151 16.63 -14.36 -16.09
C MET A 151 15.35 -14.66 -16.86
N ASP A 152 14.56 -15.60 -16.37
CA ASP A 152 13.24 -15.95 -16.89
C ASP A 152 12.17 -15.43 -15.94
N GLU A 153 11.92 -14.13 -16.02
CA GLU A 153 10.95 -13.43 -15.17
C GLU A 153 9.54 -13.95 -15.36
N MET A 154 9.19 -14.30 -16.60
CA MET A 154 7.86 -14.84 -16.91
C MET A 154 7.64 -16.21 -16.26
N SER A 155 8.68 -17.05 -16.14
CA SER A 155 8.57 -18.31 -15.39
C SER A 155 8.41 -18.07 -13.90
N ALA A 156 9.08 -17.07 -13.33
CA ALA A 156 8.92 -16.70 -11.93
C ALA A 156 7.49 -16.18 -11.64
N LEU A 157 6.96 -15.30 -12.48
CA LEU A 157 5.59 -14.79 -12.38
C LEU A 157 4.55 -15.92 -12.49
N ARG A 158 4.73 -16.83 -13.45
CA ARG A 158 3.83 -18.00 -13.59
C ARG A 158 3.87 -18.92 -12.38
N ALA A 159 5.06 -19.19 -11.85
CA ALA A 159 5.21 -20.03 -10.67
C ALA A 159 4.54 -19.39 -9.44
N TYR A 160 4.76 -18.10 -9.23
CA TYR A 160 4.13 -17.34 -8.15
C TYR A 160 2.60 -17.42 -8.23
N LEU A 161 2.01 -17.12 -9.38
CA LEU A 161 0.56 -17.14 -9.56
C LEU A 161 -0.04 -18.56 -9.46
N LYS A 162 0.65 -19.59 -9.97
CA LYS A 162 0.21 -20.98 -9.83
C LYS A 162 0.24 -21.48 -8.39
N ASN A 163 1.11 -20.91 -7.57
CA ASN A 163 1.19 -21.22 -6.13
C ASN A 163 0.18 -20.42 -5.30
N GLY A 164 -0.72 -19.67 -5.94
CA GLY A 164 -1.77 -18.90 -5.25
C GLY A 164 -1.38 -17.47 -4.93
N GLY A 165 -0.30 -16.96 -5.50
CA GLY A 165 0.11 -15.56 -5.37
C GLY A 165 -0.91 -14.59 -5.97
N HIS A 166 -0.95 -13.36 -5.46
CA HIS A 166 -1.86 -12.32 -5.90
C HIS A 166 -1.12 -11.26 -6.71
N LEU A 167 -1.67 -10.90 -7.86
CA LEU A 167 -1.08 -9.90 -8.75
C LEU A 167 -2.03 -8.72 -8.95
N MET A 168 -1.51 -7.51 -8.71
CA MET A 168 -2.10 -6.26 -9.18
C MET A 168 -1.30 -5.80 -10.41
N LEU A 169 -1.94 -5.74 -11.57
CA LEU A 169 -1.33 -5.30 -12.81
C LEU A 169 -2.10 -4.12 -13.38
N THR A 170 -1.40 -3.03 -13.62
CA THR A 170 -1.89 -1.91 -14.44
C THR A 170 -1.09 -1.85 -15.74
N THR A 171 -1.73 -1.45 -16.83
CA THR A 171 -1.09 -1.33 -18.14
C THR A 171 -1.62 -0.12 -18.88
N ASP A 172 -0.75 0.52 -19.65
CA ASP A 172 -1.12 1.58 -20.59
C ASP A 172 -1.31 1.00 -22.01
N SER A 173 -2.06 1.71 -22.83
CA SER A 173 -2.26 1.41 -24.25
C SER A 173 -1.05 1.76 -25.13
N TYR A 174 -0.12 2.60 -24.62
CA TYR A 174 1.06 3.07 -25.36
C TYR A 174 2.19 2.03 -25.44
N TYR A 175 2.28 1.15 -24.45
CA TYR A 175 3.39 0.19 -24.34
C TYR A 175 2.96 -1.21 -24.73
N SER A 176 3.87 -1.91 -25.40
CA SER A 176 3.63 -3.30 -25.84
C SER A 176 4.34 -4.27 -24.91
N THR A 177 3.56 -5.09 -24.23
CA THR A 177 4.04 -6.09 -23.26
C THR A 177 3.47 -7.48 -23.62
N PRO A 178 3.86 -8.08 -24.78
CA PRO A 178 3.24 -9.31 -25.26
C PRO A 178 3.44 -10.50 -24.35
N ASN A 179 4.52 -10.58 -23.57
CA ASN A 179 4.72 -11.66 -22.60
C ASN A 179 3.75 -11.56 -21.42
N LEU A 180 3.52 -10.32 -20.91
CA LEU A 180 2.49 -10.08 -19.89
C LEU A 180 1.09 -10.35 -20.45
N ASP A 181 0.81 -9.95 -21.70
CA ASP A 181 -0.47 -10.24 -22.34
C ASP A 181 -0.70 -11.75 -22.46
N ALA A 182 0.34 -12.52 -22.81
CA ALA A 182 0.26 -13.98 -22.87
C ALA A 182 0.02 -14.59 -21.48
N LEU A 183 0.65 -14.04 -20.43
CA LEU A 183 0.39 -14.46 -19.06
C LEU A 183 -1.07 -14.20 -18.66
N MET A 184 -1.59 -13.01 -18.94
CA MET A 184 -2.98 -12.66 -18.63
C MET A 184 -3.98 -13.53 -19.37
N ALA A 185 -3.66 -13.93 -20.61
CA ALA A 185 -4.50 -14.84 -21.39
C ALA A 185 -4.62 -16.24 -20.75
N GLU A 186 -3.61 -16.70 -20.02
CA GLU A 186 -3.67 -17.96 -19.24
C GLU A 186 -4.75 -17.92 -18.14
N PHE A 187 -5.09 -16.70 -17.66
CA PHE A 187 -6.15 -16.44 -16.68
C PHE A 187 -7.46 -15.96 -17.31
N GLY A 188 -7.59 -16.03 -18.63
CA GLY A 188 -8.81 -15.65 -19.37
C GLY A 188 -8.97 -14.15 -19.56
N LEU A 189 -7.92 -13.34 -19.31
CA LEU A 189 -7.93 -11.90 -19.52
C LEU A 189 -7.27 -11.54 -20.85
N THR A 190 -7.92 -10.68 -21.64
CA THR A 190 -7.37 -10.20 -22.91
C THR A 190 -7.42 -8.69 -22.93
N ARG A 191 -6.28 -8.06 -23.19
CA ARG A 191 -6.20 -6.61 -23.37
C ARG A 191 -6.82 -6.23 -24.70
N THR A 192 -7.81 -5.32 -24.65
CA THR A 192 -8.41 -4.73 -25.86
C THR A 192 -7.63 -3.48 -26.23
N PRO A 193 -7.17 -3.34 -27.48
CA PRO A 193 -6.45 -2.14 -27.90
C PRO A 193 -7.40 -0.92 -27.92
N GLY A 194 -6.87 0.22 -27.53
CA GLY A 194 -7.57 1.50 -27.55
C GLY A 194 -7.69 2.16 -26.16
N LEU A 195 -8.26 3.34 -26.16
CA LEU A 195 -8.56 4.12 -24.96
C LEU A 195 -10.07 4.08 -24.69
N VAL A 196 -10.43 3.88 -23.43
CA VAL A 196 -11.80 4.11 -22.98
C VAL A 196 -11.98 5.60 -22.77
N VAL A 197 -12.90 6.21 -23.53
CA VAL A 197 -13.20 7.63 -23.46
C VAL A 197 -14.63 7.79 -22.96
N GLU A 198 -14.82 8.64 -21.94
CA GLU A 198 -16.16 9.06 -21.52
C GLU A 198 -16.82 9.88 -22.64
N GLY A 199 -17.99 9.47 -23.08
CA GLY A 199 -18.76 10.14 -24.13
C GLY A 199 -19.75 11.17 -23.62
N ASP A 200 -20.05 11.19 -22.33
CA ASP A 200 -20.98 12.11 -21.70
C ASP A 200 -20.22 13.24 -20.99
N SER A 201 -20.35 14.45 -21.52
CA SER A 201 -19.71 15.64 -20.95
C SER A 201 -20.16 15.96 -19.52
N GLY A 202 -21.29 15.42 -19.06
CA GLY A 202 -21.75 15.55 -17.68
C GLY A 202 -20.92 14.76 -16.66
N HIS A 203 -20.09 13.81 -17.13
CA HIS A 203 -19.21 12.98 -16.31
C HIS A 203 -17.72 13.39 -16.42
N TYR A 204 -17.40 14.46 -17.15
CA TYR A 204 -16.03 14.94 -17.19
C TYR A 204 -15.64 15.55 -15.84
N LEU A 205 -14.47 15.18 -15.35
CA LEU A 205 -13.83 15.90 -14.25
C LEU A 205 -13.30 17.22 -14.80
N ASN A 206 -13.76 18.33 -14.26
CA ASN A 206 -13.30 19.69 -14.61
C ASN A 206 -12.07 20.07 -13.79
#